data_bdbf735fa8e19e250003d3b0fdf645ba
#
_entry.id   bdbf735fa8e19e250003d3b0fdf645ba
#
_cell.length_a   1.000
_cell.length_b   1.000
_cell.length_c   1.000
_cell.angle_alpha   90.00
_cell.angle_beta   90.00
_cell.angle_gamma   90.00
#
_symmetry.space_group_name_H-M   'P 1'
#
loop_
_entity.id
_entity.type
_entity.pdbx_description
1 polymer ?
#
loop_
_entity_poly.entity_id
_entity_poly.type
_entity_poly.pdbx_seq_one_letter_code
_entity_poly.pdbx_strand_id
1 'polypeptide(L)'
;MEILSTREWALVIWISGITGLLLLSPKFKEVPESFQSLVKAFLVKQIITIMILMTVYVIVCVYSLSQVSLWEWYQLKVTAIWYITVAASILFRYELVKQNPRYCINLVLDSFKLTGVIGSVVSVYTFNIFFELILVLFLFFIGGMLGIAQSKKEFKLLTKILNGILIGIGSLVVIYSIYMIYDDFAKLTNKETLRDFYIPPLLTLAYLPFIFFMVLYITYDLEFRKLYFFIKNKKLRIYSKACAFVLFHIRLVLLERWVSSLAFHKPDTISDINQSFRQLFKAVSAESNPPEINNSEGWSPYAAKDFLTDEGIKTGYYHPAGSNEWFSNSKMIELEGAIISNNISYYVIGDEHIARYLKLRLNVNSPEGAKIAHDKLLSLAKLLFAKATNIEFPSEIETALKNGINYVAEIGIYTIRIEKQVWPCHRNGGYDVKFIIACM
;
A
#
# COMPACT_ATOMS: atom_id res chain seq x y z
N MET A 1 -2.73 -42.59 9.85
CA MET A 1 -2.57 -41.27 9.24
C MET A 1 -2.00 -40.33 10.29
N GLU A 2 -0.78 -39.86 10.11
CA GLU A 2 -0.21 -38.89 11.03
C GLU A 2 -0.94 -37.55 10.82
N ILE A 3 -1.59 -37.06 11.87
CA ILE A 3 -2.41 -35.82 11.81
C ILE A 3 -1.54 -34.61 11.46
N LEU A 4 -0.28 -34.60 11.91
CA LEU A 4 0.68 -33.54 11.67
C LEU A 4 2.00 -34.11 11.10
N SER A 5 2.61 -33.40 10.15
CA SER A 5 3.95 -33.73 9.66
C SER A 5 5.01 -33.42 10.73
N THR A 6 6.21 -33.99 10.58
CA THR A 6 7.33 -33.73 11.52
C THR A 6 7.67 -32.27 11.63
N ARG A 7 7.58 -31.50 10.52
CA ARG A 7 7.77 -30.03 10.52
C ARG A 7 6.70 -29.29 11.31
N GLU A 8 5.45 -29.70 11.18
CA GLU A 8 4.34 -29.10 11.93
C GLU A 8 4.45 -29.41 13.43
N TRP A 9 4.86 -30.63 13.80
CA TRP A 9 5.17 -30.96 15.18
C TRP A 9 6.31 -30.11 15.76
N ALA A 10 7.37 -29.87 14.96
CA ALA A 10 8.46 -29.01 15.37
C ALA A 10 7.97 -27.56 15.63
N LEU A 11 7.09 -27.02 14.77
CA LEU A 11 6.47 -25.70 14.98
C LEU A 11 5.61 -25.66 16.25
N VAL A 12 4.76 -26.66 16.50
CA VAL A 12 3.92 -26.73 17.70
C VAL A 12 4.78 -26.77 18.96
N ILE A 13 5.85 -27.58 18.99
CA ILE A 13 6.77 -27.69 20.11
C ILE A 13 7.43 -26.31 20.39
N TRP A 14 7.96 -25.64 19.38
CA TRP A 14 8.60 -24.34 19.54
C TRP A 14 7.62 -23.23 19.96
N ILE A 15 6.46 -23.15 19.34
CA ILE A 15 5.42 -22.17 19.70
C ILE A 15 4.99 -22.38 21.15
N SER A 16 4.72 -23.62 21.56
CA SER A 16 4.32 -23.95 22.92
C SER A 16 5.43 -23.66 23.93
N GLY A 17 6.68 -24.02 23.59
CA GLY A 17 7.85 -23.78 24.43
C GLY A 17 8.13 -22.27 24.62
N ILE A 18 8.15 -21.50 23.53
CA ILE A 18 8.36 -20.04 23.57
C ILE A 18 7.22 -19.36 24.34
N THR A 19 5.97 -19.73 24.05
CA THR A 19 4.81 -19.18 24.76
C THR A 19 4.88 -19.47 26.25
N GLY A 20 5.24 -20.73 26.65
CA GLY A 20 5.44 -21.10 28.03
C GLY A 20 6.55 -20.28 28.71
N LEU A 21 7.70 -20.10 28.04
CA LEU A 21 8.79 -19.28 28.56
C LEU A 21 8.39 -17.80 28.73
N LEU A 22 7.64 -17.21 27.78
CA LEU A 22 7.16 -15.83 27.86
C LEU A 22 6.16 -15.64 29.02
N LEU A 23 5.25 -16.59 29.22
CA LEU A 23 4.24 -16.52 30.27
C LEU A 23 4.82 -16.77 31.69
N LEU A 24 5.81 -17.67 31.81
CA LEU A 24 6.38 -18.06 33.10
C LEU A 24 7.57 -17.18 33.54
N SER A 25 8.21 -16.44 32.61
CA SER A 25 9.40 -15.65 32.94
C SER A 25 9.04 -14.28 33.53
N PRO A 26 9.54 -13.94 34.75
CA PRO A 26 9.31 -12.63 35.36
C PRO A 26 9.85 -11.45 34.56
N LYS A 27 10.82 -11.70 33.67
CA LYS A 27 11.47 -10.66 32.82
C LYS A 27 10.54 -10.15 31.72
N PHE A 28 9.49 -10.89 31.37
CA PHE A 28 8.58 -10.58 30.29
C PHE A 28 7.15 -10.25 30.77
N LYS A 29 7.01 -9.68 31.96
CA LYS A 29 5.69 -9.33 32.55
C LYS A 29 4.83 -8.42 31.66
N GLU A 30 5.45 -7.55 30.82
CA GLU A 30 4.74 -6.66 29.90
C GLU A 30 4.22 -7.38 28.65
N VAL A 31 4.75 -8.56 28.31
CA VAL A 31 4.34 -9.31 27.09
C VAL A 31 2.89 -9.81 27.18
N PRO A 32 2.42 -10.39 28.31
CA PRO A 32 1.01 -10.77 28.43
C PRO A 32 0.05 -9.58 28.32
N GLU A 33 0.41 -8.41 28.86
CA GLU A 33 -0.42 -7.19 28.77
C GLU A 33 -0.48 -6.66 27.34
N SER A 34 0.66 -6.62 26.66
CA SER A 34 0.75 -6.24 25.25
C SER A 34 -0.01 -7.23 24.36
N PHE A 35 0.10 -8.53 24.63
CA PHE A 35 -0.66 -9.58 23.94
C PHE A 35 -2.15 -9.44 24.19
N GLN A 36 -2.58 -9.18 25.43
CA GLN A 36 -3.98 -8.94 25.75
C GLN A 36 -4.54 -7.71 25.03
N SER A 37 -3.74 -6.64 24.91
CA SER A 37 -4.10 -5.43 24.17
C SER A 37 -4.26 -5.73 22.67
N LEU A 38 -3.36 -6.52 22.10
CA LEU A 38 -3.45 -7.00 20.73
C LEU A 38 -4.72 -7.83 20.51
N VAL A 39 -4.98 -8.81 21.38
CA VAL A 39 -6.18 -9.64 21.31
C VAL A 39 -7.45 -8.79 21.42
N LYS A 40 -7.49 -7.81 22.33
CA LYS A 40 -8.63 -6.87 22.45
C LYS A 40 -8.83 -6.06 21.17
N ALA A 41 -7.74 -5.63 20.50
CA ALA A 41 -7.81 -4.92 19.23
C ALA A 41 -8.38 -5.81 18.10
N PHE A 42 -8.07 -7.11 18.09
CA PHE A 42 -8.67 -8.08 17.15
C PHE A 42 -10.13 -8.42 17.49
N LEU A 43 -10.51 -8.37 18.77
CA LEU A 43 -11.87 -8.66 19.23
C LEU A 43 -12.85 -7.48 19.08
N VAL A 44 -12.52 -6.46 18.30
CA VAL A 44 -13.46 -5.40 17.97
C VAL A 44 -14.60 -5.97 17.11
N LYS A 45 -15.83 -5.60 17.45
CA LYS A 45 -17.07 -6.11 16.82
C LYS A 45 -17.00 -6.16 15.29
N GLN A 46 -16.42 -5.13 14.66
CA GLN A 46 -16.31 -5.04 13.20
C GLN A 46 -15.41 -6.15 12.63
N ILE A 47 -14.24 -6.38 13.25
CA ILE A 47 -13.29 -7.41 12.81
C ILE A 47 -13.91 -8.80 13.01
N ILE A 48 -14.51 -9.03 14.18
CA ILE A 48 -15.20 -10.30 14.47
C ILE A 48 -16.30 -10.58 13.44
N THR A 49 -17.13 -9.57 13.13
CA THR A 49 -18.20 -9.73 12.14
C THR A 49 -17.66 -10.14 10.78
N ILE A 50 -16.59 -9.49 10.31
CA ILE A 50 -15.97 -9.81 9.02
C ILE A 50 -15.35 -11.22 9.06
N MET A 51 -14.69 -11.60 10.16
CA MET A 51 -14.11 -12.94 10.33
C MET A 51 -15.20 -14.03 10.34
N ILE A 52 -16.34 -13.80 10.99
CA ILE A 52 -17.48 -14.72 10.98
C ILE A 52 -18.02 -14.86 9.56
N LEU A 53 -18.24 -13.75 8.85
CA LEU A 53 -18.71 -13.78 7.45
C LEU A 53 -17.75 -14.55 6.55
N MET A 54 -16.42 -14.33 6.72
CA MET A 54 -15.38 -15.07 6.02
C MET A 54 -15.47 -16.56 6.29
N THR A 55 -15.60 -16.95 7.57
CA THR A 55 -15.72 -18.35 7.97
C THR A 55 -16.94 -19.01 7.37
N VAL A 56 -18.11 -18.36 7.46
CA VAL A 56 -19.37 -18.88 6.88
C VAL A 56 -19.22 -19.05 5.37
N TYR A 57 -18.65 -18.06 4.68
CA TYR A 57 -18.44 -18.13 3.24
C TYR A 57 -17.51 -19.29 2.85
N VAL A 58 -16.39 -19.47 3.56
CA VAL A 58 -15.46 -20.58 3.31
C VAL A 58 -16.13 -21.93 3.57
N ILE A 59 -16.92 -22.05 4.62
CA ILE A 59 -17.72 -23.28 4.87
C ILE A 59 -18.66 -23.58 3.69
N VAL A 60 -19.34 -22.57 3.17
CA VAL A 60 -20.21 -22.74 1.98
C VAL A 60 -19.40 -23.17 0.76
N CYS A 61 -18.23 -22.59 0.51
CA CYS A 61 -17.34 -22.99 -0.58
C CYS A 61 -16.89 -24.46 -0.43
N VAL A 62 -16.41 -24.83 0.76
CA VAL A 62 -15.97 -26.20 1.08
C VAL A 62 -17.13 -27.19 0.89
N TYR A 63 -18.31 -26.86 1.40
CA TYR A 63 -19.51 -27.68 1.20
C TYR A 63 -19.84 -27.83 -0.29
N SER A 64 -19.81 -26.79 -1.06
CA SER A 64 -20.06 -26.83 -2.50
C SER A 64 -19.04 -27.72 -3.24
N LEU A 65 -17.75 -27.61 -2.87
CA LEU A 65 -16.68 -28.44 -3.43
C LEU A 65 -16.83 -29.92 -3.03
N SER A 66 -17.35 -30.21 -1.83
CA SER A 66 -17.60 -31.58 -1.38
C SER A 66 -18.73 -32.25 -2.18
N GLN A 67 -19.77 -31.50 -2.60
CA GLN A 67 -20.84 -32.01 -3.42
C GLN A 67 -20.41 -32.49 -4.81
N VAL A 68 -19.35 -31.88 -5.35
CA VAL A 68 -18.74 -32.28 -6.64
C VAL A 68 -17.53 -33.20 -6.47
N SER A 69 -17.33 -33.79 -5.30
CA SER A 69 -16.23 -34.70 -4.96
C SER A 69 -14.82 -34.13 -5.17
N LEU A 70 -14.69 -32.80 -5.20
CA LEU A 70 -13.41 -32.09 -5.28
C LEU A 70 -12.77 -31.90 -3.93
N TRP A 71 -13.53 -31.96 -2.82
CA TRP A 71 -13.06 -31.81 -1.45
C TRP A 71 -13.54 -32.96 -0.58
N GLU A 72 -12.66 -33.48 0.28
CA GLU A 72 -12.95 -34.56 1.25
C GLU A 72 -12.38 -34.19 2.63
N TRP A 73 -12.85 -34.88 3.70
CA TRP A 73 -12.51 -34.54 5.09
C TRP A 73 -11.02 -34.52 5.41
N TYR A 74 -10.20 -35.35 4.78
CA TYR A 74 -8.76 -35.34 5.01
C TYR A 74 -8.06 -34.04 4.52
N GLN A 75 -8.72 -33.24 3.67
CA GLN A 75 -8.22 -31.94 3.21
C GLN A 75 -8.54 -30.78 4.17
N LEU A 76 -9.22 -31.07 5.29
CA LEU A 76 -9.54 -30.07 6.30
C LEU A 76 -8.27 -29.37 6.82
N LYS A 77 -7.18 -30.12 7.01
CA LYS A 77 -5.88 -29.58 7.42
C LYS A 77 -5.34 -28.53 6.45
N VAL A 78 -5.27 -28.87 5.16
CA VAL A 78 -4.78 -27.95 4.12
C VAL A 78 -5.69 -26.72 3.98
N THR A 79 -7.01 -26.94 4.11
CA THR A 79 -8.02 -25.86 4.12
C THR A 79 -7.82 -24.91 5.32
N ALA A 80 -7.58 -25.45 6.52
CA ALA A 80 -7.34 -24.64 7.72
C ALA A 80 -6.04 -23.82 7.61
N ILE A 81 -4.96 -24.42 7.12
CA ILE A 81 -3.70 -23.71 6.85
C ILE A 81 -3.93 -22.60 5.82
N TRP A 82 -4.58 -22.90 4.69
CA TRP A 82 -4.92 -21.91 3.68
C TRP A 82 -5.79 -20.77 4.25
N TYR A 83 -6.78 -21.09 5.07
CA TYR A 83 -7.66 -20.11 5.72
C TYR A 83 -6.87 -19.09 6.55
N ILE A 84 -5.94 -19.56 7.38
CA ILE A 84 -5.13 -18.69 8.25
C ILE A 84 -4.07 -17.93 7.46
N THR A 85 -3.37 -18.59 6.54
CA THR A 85 -2.20 -18.01 5.86
C THR A 85 -2.57 -17.18 4.64
N VAL A 86 -3.51 -17.64 3.83
CA VAL A 86 -3.89 -17.01 2.56
C VAL A 86 -5.15 -16.15 2.73
N ALA A 87 -6.27 -16.75 3.13
CA ALA A 87 -7.56 -16.05 3.17
C ALA A 87 -7.54 -14.86 4.14
N ALA A 88 -7.05 -15.06 5.38
CA ALA A 88 -6.92 -13.99 6.35
C ALA A 88 -5.91 -12.92 5.89
N SER A 89 -4.77 -13.33 5.31
CA SER A 89 -3.76 -12.40 4.79
C SER A 89 -4.32 -11.50 3.68
N ILE A 90 -5.08 -12.04 2.73
CA ILE A 90 -5.73 -11.26 1.66
C ILE A 90 -6.72 -10.27 2.26
N LEU A 91 -7.53 -10.71 3.23
CA LEU A 91 -8.51 -9.86 3.90
C LEU A 91 -7.86 -8.66 4.60
N PHE A 92 -6.76 -8.86 5.33
CA PHE A 92 -6.04 -7.77 5.99
C PHE A 92 -5.27 -6.86 5.03
N ARG A 93 -5.04 -7.30 3.79
CA ARG A 93 -4.44 -6.51 2.71
C ARG A 93 -5.47 -5.93 1.75
N TYR A 94 -6.70 -5.71 2.18
CA TYR A 94 -7.79 -5.22 1.33
C TYR A 94 -7.44 -3.94 0.55
N GLU A 95 -6.60 -3.06 1.09
CA GLU A 95 -6.12 -1.86 0.39
C GLU A 95 -5.32 -2.19 -0.89
N LEU A 96 -4.49 -3.24 -0.88
CA LEU A 96 -3.77 -3.70 -2.07
C LEU A 96 -4.73 -4.24 -3.13
N VAL A 97 -5.76 -4.97 -2.70
CA VAL A 97 -6.82 -5.47 -3.58
C VAL A 97 -7.60 -4.33 -4.23
N LYS A 98 -7.92 -3.29 -3.44
CA LYS A 98 -8.62 -2.09 -3.89
C LYS A 98 -7.81 -1.30 -4.92
N GLN A 99 -6.51 -1.12 -4.69
CA GLN A 99 -5.61 -0.38 -5.57
C GLN A 99 -5.28 -1.16 -6.85
N ASN A 100 -5.20 -2.49 -6.76
CA ASN A 100 -4.89 -3.37 -7.87
C ASN A 100 -5.85 -4.56 -7.92
N PRO A 101 -6.93 -4.48 -8.71
CA PRO A 101 -7.89 -5.57 -8.84
C PRO A 101 -7.27 -6.91 -9.31
N ARG A 102 -6.13 -6.85 -10.01
CA ARG A 102 -5.40 -8.06 -10.45
C ARG A 102 -4.58 -8.71 -9.35
N TYR A 103 -4.46 -8.09 -8.18
CA TYR A 103 -3.66 -8.63 -7.07
C TYR A 103 -4.08 -10.06 -6.68
N CYS A 104 -5.39 -10.29 -6.49
CA CYS A 104 -5.89 -11.61 -6.13
C CYS A 104 -5.71 -12.64 -7.27
N ILE A 105 -5.89 -12.23 -8.52
CA ILE A 105 -5.66 -13.11 -9.67
C ILE A 105 -4.18 -13.49 -9.75
N ASN A 106 -3.28 -12.54 -9.52
CA ASN A 106 -1.85 -12.80 -9.49
C ASN A 106 -1.49 -13.80 -8.38
N LEU A 107 -2.11 -13.70 -7.20
CA LEU A 107 -1.90 -14.69 -6.12
C LEU A 107 -2.31 -16.11 -6.54
N VAL A 108 -3.44 -16.25 -7.24
CA VAL A 108 -3.87 -17.54 -7.79
C VAL A 108 -2.84 -18.04 -8.80
N LEU A 109 -2.44 -17.19 -9.76
CA LEU A 109 -1.45 -17.56 -10.78
C LEU A 109 -0.08 -17.89 -10.17
N ASP A 110 0.33 -17.18 -9.14
CA ASP A 110 1.60 -17.43 -8.42
C ASP A 110 1.59 -18.79 -7.73
N SER A 111 0.42 -19.27 -7.27
CA SER A 111 0.27 -20.59 -6.68
C SER A 111 0.53 -21.73 -7.68
N PHE A 112 0.31 -21.50 -8.97
CA PHE A 112 0.61 -22.44 -10.05
C PHE A 112 2.01 -22.26 -10.66
N LYS A 113 2.77 -21.25 -10.25
CA LYS A 113 4.16 -21.09 -10.70
C LYS A 113 5.04 -22.20 -10.13
N LEU A 114 6.21 -22.39 -10.73
CA LEU A 114 7.20 -23.37 -10.30
C LEU A 114 7.52 -23.28 -8.80
N THR A 115 7.52 -22.08 -8.23
CA THR A 115 7.72 -21.84 -6.79
C THR A 115 6.62 -22.45 -5.93
N GLY A 116 5.36 -22.38 -6.36
CA GLY A 116 4.23 -23.02 -5.67
C GLY A 116 4.31 -24.54 -5.74
N VAL A 117 4.67 -25.08 -6.91
CA VAL A 117 4.88 -26.54 -7.10
C VAL A 117 6.03 -27.03 -6.21
N ILE A 118 7.18 -26.36 -6.22
CA ILE A 118 8.33 -26.70 -5.37
C ILE A 118 7.91 -26.63 -3.88
N GLY A 119 7.20 -25.59 -3.47
CA GLY A 119 6.71 -25.45 -2.09
C GLY A 119 5.82 -26.61 -1.64
N SER A 120 4.93 -27.08 -2.52
CA SER A 120 4.06 -28.24 -2.26
C SER A 120 4.88 -29.54 -2.14
N VAL A 121 5.84 -29.75 -3.05
CA VAL A 121 6.75 -30.91 -2.97
C VAL A 121 7.56 -30.91 -1.68
N VAL A 122 8.11 -29.76 -1.29
CA VAL A 122 8.86 -29.59 -0.04
C VAL A 122 7.98 -29.83 1.19
N SER A 123 6.68 -29.56 1.13
CA SER A 123 5.76 -29.83 2.25
C SER A 123 5.44 -31.30 2.45
N VAL A 124 5.50 -32.10 1.37
CA VAL A 124 5.25 -33.56 1.41
C VAL A 124 6.44 -34.31 2.04
N TYR A 125 7.67 -33.89 1.71
CA TYR A 125 8.90 -34.53 2.16
C TYR A 125 9.56 -33.72 3.27
N THR A 126 9.42 -34.16 4.51
CA THR A 126 9.98 -33.52 5.70
C THR A 126 11.15 -34.34 6.26
N PHE A 127 12.05 -33.68 6.98
CA PHE A 127 13.13 -34.37 7.67
C PHE A 127 12.63 -35.09 8.94
N ASN A 128 13.52 -35.86 9.56
CA ASN A 128 13.29 -36.39 10.90
C ASN A 128 12.99 -35.22 11.87
N ILE A 129 12.16 -35.49 12.90
CA ILE A 129 11.73 -34.49 13.89
C ILE A 129 12.89 -33.73 14.55
N PHE A 130 14.02 -34.38 14.78
CA PHE A 130 15.19 -33.75 15.39
C PHE A 130 15.79 -32.67 14.45
N PHE A 131 15.95 -33.00 13.17
CA PHE A 131 16.44 -32.03 12.18
C PHE A 131 15.44 -30.91 11.91
N GLU A 132 14.13 -31.19 11.90
CA GLU A 132 13.09 -30.18 11.75
C GLU A 132 13.08 -29.21 12.93
N LEU A 133 13.27 -29.70 14.18
CA LEU A 133 13.38 -28.83 15.35
C LEU A 133 14.54 -27.82 15.22
N ILE A 134 15.72 -28.30 14.79
CA ILE A 134 16.88 -27.44 14.60
C ILE A 134 16.63 -26.45 13.44
N LEU A 135 16.11 -26.93 12.32
CA LEU A 135 15.86 -26.14 11.11
C LEU A 135 14.85 -25.02 11.37
N VAL A 136 13.74 -25.32 12.03
CA VAL A 136 12.68 -24.33 12.37
C VAL A 136 13.25 -23.26 13.30
N LEU A 137 13.99 -23.64 14.34
CA LEU A 137 14.62 -22.68 15.25
C LEU A 137 15.62 -21.78 14.51
N PHE A 138 16.46 -22.37 13.67
CA PHE A 138 17.47 -21.65 12.91
C PHE A 138 16.84 -20.65 11.93
N LEU A 139 15.80 -21.08 11.19
CA LEU A 139 15.06 -20.21 10.28
C LEU A 139 14.34 -19.07 11.03
N PHE A 140 13.82 -19.32 12.23
CA PHE A 140 13.21 -18.30 13.07
C PHE A 140 14.22 -17.21 13.44
N PHE A 141 15.43 -17.58 13.89
CA PHE A 141 16.47 -16.60 14.23
C PHE A 141 16.95 -15.82 12.99
N ILE A 142 17.21 -16.49 11.85
CA ILE A 142 17.63 -15.82 10.63
C ILE A 142 16.54 -14.88 10.12
N GLY A 143 15.28 -15.30 10.14
CA GLY A 143 14.14 -14.46 9.75
C GLY A 143 14.00 -13.21 10.62
N GLY A 144 14.14 -13.38 11.95
CA GLY A 144 14.13 -12.27 12.90
C GLY A 144 15.29 -11.27 12.66
N MET A 145 16.51 -11.79 12.49
CA MET A 145 17.68 -10.96 12.15
C MET A 145 17.52 -10.25 10.82
N LEU A 146 16.98 -10.93 9.81
CA LEU A 146 16.72 -10.34 8.49
C LEU A 146 15.69 -9.21 8.57
N GLY A 147 14.62 -9.38 9.34
CA GLY A 147 13.61 -8.34 9.57
C GLY A 147 14.21 -7.06 10.16
N ILE A 148 15.12 -7.21 11.15
CA ILE A 148 15.85 -6.08 11.75
C ILE A 148 16.84 -5.49 10.76
N ALA A 149 17.59 -6.32 10.03
CA ALA A 149 18.61 -5.86 9.08
C ALA A 149 17.99 -5.08 7.89
N GLN A 150 16.81 -5.46 7.42
CA GLN A 150 16.10 -4.76 6.35
C GLN A 150 15.58 -3.38 6.75
N SER A 151 15.36 -3.14 8.05
CA SER A 151 14.86 -1.84 8.54
C SER A 151 15.90 -0.74 8.53
N LYS A 152 17.21 -1.06 8.38
CA LYS A 152 18.33 -0.09 8.45
C LYS A 152 19.26 -0.24 7.26
N LYS A 153 19.50 0.86 6.55
CA LYS A 153 20.41 0.89 5.37
C LYS A 153 21.86 0.45 5.70
N GLU A 154 22.30 0.66 6.93
CA GLU A 154 23.63 0.28 7.42
C GLU A 154 23.89 -1.23 7.37
N PHE A 155 22.85 -2.05 7.49
CA PHE A 155 22.94 -3.51 7.49
C PHE A 155 22.77 -4.17 6.11
N LYS A 156 22.99 -3.42 5.02
CA LYS A 156 22.84 -3.95 3.65
C LYS A 156 23.70 -5.18 3.38
N LEU A 157 24.93 -5.23 3.90
CA LEU A 157 25.83 -6.40 3.77
C LEU A 157 25.27 -7.58 4.56
N LEU A 158 24.83 -7.37 5.80
CA LEU A 158 24.21 -8.41 6.65
C LEU A 158 22.96 -8.96 5.99
N THR A 159 22.09 -8.11 5.45
CA THR A 159 20.90 -8.52 4.67
C THR A 159 21.27 -9.43 3.50
N LYS A 160 22.34 -9.10 2.77
CA LYS A 160 22.82 -9.93 1.64
C LYS A 160 23.32 -11.30 2.11
N ILE A 161 24.07 -11.34 3.21
CA ILE A 161 24.60 -12.60 3.80
C ILE A 161 23.43 -13.46 4.29
N LEU A 162 22.50 -12.92 5.06
CA LEU A 162 21.34 -13.65 5.58
C LEU A 162 20.45 -14.20 4.47
N ASN A 163 20.20 -13.42 3.42
CA ASN A 163 19.49 -13.91 2.23
C ASN A 163 20.26 -15.05 1.53
N GLY A 164 21.59 -14.97 1.43
CA GLY A 164 22.42 -16.03 0.89
C GLY A 164 22.30 -17.34 1.69
N ILE A 165 22.28 -17.26 3.02
CA ILE A 165 22.09 -18.41 3.90
C ILE A 165 20.69 -19.02 3.69
N LEU A 166 19.63 -18.18 3.63
CA LEU A 166 18.26 -18.66 3.37
C LEU A 166 18.13 -19.37 2.02
N ILE A 167 18.76 -18.82 0.98
CA ILE A 167 18.79 -19.44 -0.35
C ILE A 167 19.53 -20.79 -0.29
N GLY A 168 20.67 -20.86 0.40
CA GLY A 168 21.43 -22.09 0.59
C GLY A 168 20.61 -23.19 1.29
N ILE A 169 19.97 -22.85 2.40
CA ILE A 169 19.10 -23.79 3.14
C ILE A 169 17.92 -24.22 2.25
N GLY A 170 17.24 -23.27 1.62
CA GLY A 170 16.12 -23.56 0.72
C GLY A 170 16.53 -24.51 -0.42
N SER A 171 17.71 -24.29 -1.00
CA SER A 171 18.25 -25.18 -2.05
C SER A 171 18.51 -26.60 -1.52
N LEU A 172 19.07 -26.74 -0.31
CA LEU A 172 19.30 -28.04 0.31
C LEU A 172 17.98 -28.80 0.58
N VAL A 173 16.94 -28.09 1.05
CA VAL A 173 15.61 -28.69 1.28
C VAL A 173 15.00 -29.13 -0.06
N VAL A 174 15.13 -28.35 -1.11
CA VAL A 174 14.63 -28.72 -2.45
C VAL A 174 15.38 -29.94 -3.01
N ILE A 175 16.71 -29.97 -2.89
CA ILE A 175 17.55 -31.11 -3.34
C ILE A 175 17.14 -32.38 -2.56
N TYR A 176 16.96 -32.29 -1.26
CA TYR A 176 16.48 -33.39 -0.44
C TYR A 176 15.10 -33.87 -0.89
N SER A 177 14.17 -32.95 -1.16
CA SER A 177 12.83 -33.31 -1.62
C SER A 177 12.87 -34.01 -3.00
N ILE A 178 13.73 -33.55 -3.91
CA ILE A 178 13.94 -34.22 -5.22
C ILE A 178 14.51 -35.63 -5.04
N TYR A 179 15.49 -35.81 -4.15
CA TYR A 179 16.01 -37.12 -3.83
C TYR A 179 14.92 -38.06 -3.29
N MET A 180 14.08 -37.56 -2.36
CA MET A 180 12.99 -38.34 -1.78
C MET A 180 11.89 -38.68 -2.80
N ILE A 181 11.67 -37.84 -3.83
CA ILE A 181 10.76 -38.17 -4.93
C ILE A 181 11.26 -39.42 -5.68
N TYR A 182 12.58 -39.53 -5.90
CA TYR A 182 13.15 -40.69 -6.57
C TYR A 182 13.01 -41.98 -5.75
N ASP A 183 13.13 -41.87 -4.41
CA ASP A 183 13.01 -42.98 -3.49
C ASP A 183 11.55 -43.43 -3.24
N ASP A 184 10.62 -42.49 -3.13
CA ASP A 184 9.20 -42.74 -2.85
C ASP A 184 8.27 -41.92 -3.75
N PHE A 185 8.29 -42.19 -5.03
CA PHE A 185 7.46 -41.53 -6.04
C PHE A 185 5.94 -41.81 -5.83
N ALA A 186 5.62 -43.00 -5.28
CA ALA A 186 4.24 -43.36 -5.00
C ALA A 186 3.54 -42.41 -4.02
N LYS A 187 4.29 -41.84 -3.07
CA LYS A 187 3.77 -40.86 -2.10
C LYS A 187 3.37 -39.54 -2.78
N LEU A 188 4.09 -39.10 -3.80
CA LEU A 188 3.77 -37.87 -4.56
C LEU A 188 2.55 -38.08 -5.47
N THR A 189 2.38 -39.26 -6.06
CA THR A 189 1.30 -39.57 -7.00
C THR A 189 0.01 -40.06 -6.33
N ASN A 190 -0.03 -40.12 -5.01
CA ASN A 190 -1.25 -40.45 -4.25
C ASN A 190 -2.32 -39.40 -4.54
N LYS A 191 -3.57 -39.84 -4.72
CA LYS A 191 -4.73 -38.98 -4.95
C LYS A 191 -4.89 -37.91 -3.86
N GLU A 192 -4.57 -38.23 -2.61
CA GLU A 192 -4.62 -37.32 -1.48
C GLU A 192 -3.62 -36.15 -1.67
N THR A 193 -2.37 -36.48 -2.01
CA THR A 193 -1.31 -35.48 -2.23
C THR A 193 -1.63 -34.57 -3.43
N LEU A 194 -2.16 -35.16 -4.51
CA LEU A 194 -2.58 -34.37 -5.68
C LEU A 194 -3.71 -33.41 -5.35
N ARG A 195 -4.65 -33.83 -4.50
CA ARG A 195 -5.75 -32.95 -4.05
C ARG A 195 -5.24 -31.84 -3.14
N ASP A 196 -4.33 -32.13 -2.22
CA ASP A 196 -3.73 -31.13 -1.37
C ASP A 196 -2.98 -30.05 -2.15
N PHE A 197 -2.49 -30.39 -3.34
CA PHE A 197 -1.85 -29.45 -4.24
C PHE A 197 -2.84 -28.49 -4.91
N TYR A 198 -3.98 -28.96 -5.43
CA TYR A 198 -4.90 -28.08 -6.16
C TYR A 198 -5.95 -27.38 -5.29
N ILE A 199 -6.20 -27.84 -4.05
CA ILE A 199 -7.20 -27.26 -3.15
C ILE A 199 -6.90 -25.80 -2.79
N PRO A 200 -5.69 -25.40 -2.37
CA PRO A 200 -5.41 -24.00 -2.05
C PRO A 200 -5.66 -23.02 -3.20
N PRO A 201 -5.18 -23.27 -4.45
CA PRO A 201 -5.54 -22.44 -5.60
C PRO A 201 -7.04 -22.40 -5.89
N LEU A 202 -7.72 -23.53 -5.79
CA LEU A 202 -9.17 -23.64 -6.03
C LEU A 202 -9.96 -22.84 -4.99
N LEU A 203 -9.62 -22.97 -3.72
CA LEU A 203 -10.22 -22.18 -2.65
C LEU A 203 -9.92 -20.68 -2.82
N THR A 204 -8.69 -20.31 -3.24
CA THR A 204 -8.35 -18.91 -3.51
C THR A 204 -9.23 -18.36 -4.64
N LEU A 205 -9.43 -19.11 -5.70
CA LEU A 205 -10.33 -18.73 -6.81
C LEU A 205 -11.77 -18.57 -6.32
N ALA A 206 -12.29 -19.55 -5.57
CA ALA A 206 -13.63 -19.49 -4.99
C ALA A 206 -13.80 -18.35 -3.98
N TYR A 207 -12.71 -17.88 -3.37
CA TYR A 207 -12.70 -16.79 -2.38
C TYR A 207 -12.73 -15.39 -3.02
N LEU A 208 -12.40 -15.24 -4.31
CA LEU A 208 -12.36 -13.94 -5.00
C LEU A 208 -13.66 -13.13 -4.90
N PRO A 209 -14.86 -13.71 -5.10
CA PRO A 209 -16.11 -12.97 -4.98
C PRO A 209 -16.30 -12.40 -3.57
N PHE A 210 -15.96 -13.16 -2.52
CA PHE A 210 -16.05 -12.69 -1.14
C PHE A 210 -15.16 -11.47 -0.90
N ILE A 211 -13.91 -11.53 -1.32
CA ILE A 211 -12.96 -10.40 -1.16
C ILE A 211 -13.46 -9.18 -1.91
N PHE A 212 -13.98 -9.32 -3.13
CA PHE A 212 -14.54 -8.23 -3.89
C PHE A 212 -15.68 -7.54 -3.11
N PHE A 213 -16.65 -8.31 -2.59
CA PHE A 213 -17.74 -7.75 -1.77
C PHE A 213 -17.25 -7.15 -0.45
N MET A 214 -16.22 -7.74 0.17
CA MET A 214 -15.64 -7.19 1.40
C MET A 214 -14.92 -5.86 1.16
N VAL A 215 -14.18 -5.72 0.06
CA VAL A 215 -13.55 -4.44 -0.31
C VAL A 215 -14.62 -3.36 -0.52
N LEU A 216 -15.71 -3.68 -1.20
CA LEU A 216 -16.85 -2.77 -1.36
C LEU A 216 -17.42 -2.38 0.01
N TYR A 217 -17.77 -3.37 0.83
CA TYR A 217 -18.39 -3.15 2.14
C TYR A 217 -17.51 -2.30 3.05
N ILE A 218 -16.24 -2.66 3.19
CA ILE A 218 -15.28 -1.93 4.05
C ILE A 218 -15.12 -0.49 3.59
N THR A 219 -14.95 -0.27 2.28
CA THR A 219 -14.75 1.09 1.75
C THR A 219 -16.00 1.95 1.94
N TYR A 220 -17.19 1.43 1.64
CA TYR A 220 -18.43 2.15 1.87
C TYR A 220 -18.67 2.45 3.37
N ASP A 221 -18.39 1.50 4.26
CA ASP A 221 -18.55 1.72 5.70
C ASP A 221 -17.60 2.80 6.22
N LEU A 222 -16.33 2.77 5.80
CA LEU A 222 -15.34 3.77 6.17
C LEU A 222 -15.72 5.17 5.66
N GLU A 223 -16.07 5.28 4.37
CA GLU A 223 -16.42 6.57 3.78
C GLU A 223 -17.75 7.11 4.34
N PHE A 224 -18.74 6.26 4.57
CA PHE A 224 -20.01 6.66 5.15
C PHE A 224 -19.92 7.07 6.62
N ARG A 225 -18.90 6.62 7.35
CA ARG A 225 -18.59 7.13 8.71
C ARG A 225 -18.08 8.56 8.65
N LYS A 226 -17.26 8.93 7.67
CA LYS A 226 -16.79 10.30 7.49
C LYS A 226 -17.94 11.30 7.27
N LEU A 227 -19.05 10.88 6.64
CA LEU A 227 -20.22 11.73 6.42
C LEU A 227 -20.84 12.24 7.73
N TYR A 228 -20.62 11.59 8.88
CA TYR A 228 -21.09 12.11 10.18
C TYR A 228 -20.38 13.41 10.58
N PHE A 229 -19.18 13.63 10.12
CA PHE A 229 -18.43 14.86 10.39
C PHE A 229 -18.84 16.00 9.47
N PHE A 230 -19.28 15.69 8.24
CA PHE A 230 -19.58 16.70 7.22
C PHE A 230 -21.06 17.04 7.15
N ILE A 231 -21.97 16.09 7.40
CA ILE A 231 -23.41 16.25 7.26
C ILE A 231 -24.09 16.02 8.60
N LYS A 232 -24.52 17.11 9.27
CA LYS A 232 -25.18 17.04 10.59
C LYS A 232 -26.58 16.43 10.52
N ASN A 233 -27.37 16.80 9.50
CA ASN A 233 -28.75 16.36 9.35
C ASN A 233 -28.84 14.86 8.99
N LYS A 234 -29.51 14.06 9.82
CA LYS A 234 -29.67 12.61 9.63
C LYS A 234 -30.39 12.26 8.32
N LYS A 235 -31.45 13.00 7.94
CA LYS A 235 -32.20 12.73 6.70
C LYS A 235 -31.34 12.99 5.46
N LEU A 236 -30.61 14.12 5.48
CA LEU A 236 -29.68 14.49 4.41
C LEU A 236 -28.56 13.45 4.26
N ARG A 237 -28.04 12.94 5.38
CA ARG A 237 -27.00 11.90 5.37
C ARG A 237 -27.50 10.57 4.80
N ILE A 238 -28.75 10.18 5.10
CA ILE A 238 -29.36 8.97 4.50
C ILE A 238 -29.52 9.15 2.98
N TYR A 239 -30.05 10.31 2.56
CA TYR A 239 -30.16 10.67 1.14
C TYR A 239 -28.80 10.61 0.44
N SER A 240 -27.77 11.23 1.03
CA SER A 240 -26.40 11.23 0.50
C SER A 240 -25.84 9.82 0.32
N LYS A 241 -26.04 8.93 1.30
CA LYS A 241 -25.61 7.53 1.23
C LYS A 241 -26.30 6.77 0.10
N ALA A 242 -27.63 6.96 -0.04
CA ALA A 242 -28.40 6.32 -1.09
C ALA A 242 -27.94 6.79 -2.50
N CYS A 243 -27.80 8.12 -2.68
CA CYS A 243 -27.31 8.67 -3.94
C CYS A 243 -25.88 8.21 -4.25
N ALA A 244 -24.96 8.22 -3.27
CA ALA A 244 -23.59 7.76 -3.45
C ALA A 244 -23.54 6.28 -3.86
N PHE A 245 -24.36 5.44 -3.23
CA PHE A 245 -24.43 4.02 -3.60
C PHE A 245 -24.91 3.83 -5.05
N VAL A 246 -25.95 4.56 -5.46
CA VAL A 246 -26.49 4.51 -6.83
C VAL A 246 -25.54 5.07 -7.87
N LEU A 247 -24.80 6.15 -7.56
CA LEU A 247 -23.93 6.82 -8.53
C LEU A 247 -22.57 6.17 -8.68
N PHE A 248 -22.01 5.66 -7.59
CA PHE A 248 -20.64 5.17 -7.60
C PHE A 248 -20.53 3.66 -7.76
N HIS A 249 -21.48 2.86 -7.26
CA HIS A 249 -21.45 1.39 -7.33
C HIS A 249 -20.08 0.81 -6.92
N ILE A 250 -19.33 0.31 -7.90
CA ILE A 250 -17.97 -0.26 -7.74
C ILE A 250 -16.84 0.77 -7.91
N ARG A 251 -17.16 2.03 -8.24
CA ARG A 251 -16.18 3.10 -8.46
C ARG A 251 -15.74 3.71 -7.14
N LEU A 252 -15.04 2.93 -6.32
CA LEU A 252 -14.66 3.30 -4.95
C LEU A 252 -13.78 4.56 -4.89
N VAL A 253 -12.91 4.76 -5.88
CA VAL A 253 -12.06 5.96 -5.98
C VAL A 253 -12.90 7.24 -6.10
N LEU A 254 -14.01 7.19 -6.85
CA LEU A 254 -14.92 8.35 -6.97
C LEU A 254 -15.69 8.59 -5.67
N LEU A 255 -16.10 7.53 -4.96
CA LEU A 255 -16.71 7.63 -3.64
C LEU A 255 -15.80 8.35 -2.64
N GLU A 256 -14.54 7.91 -2.53
CA GLU A 256 -13.56 8.52 -1.63
C GLU A 256 -13.28 9.98 -1.97
N ARG A 257 -13.15 10.27 -3.26
CA ARG A 257 -12.94 11.61 -3.76
C ARG A 257 -14.12 12.53 -3.43
N TRP A 258 -15.35 12.04 -3.65
CA TRP A 258 -16.56 12.79 -3.31
C TRP A 258 -16.65 13.07 -1.82
N VAL A 259 -16.48 12.06 -0.97
CA VAL A 259 -16.53 12.23 0.49
C VAL A 259 -15.45 13.21 0.96
N SER A 260 -14.23 13.14 0.39
CA SER A 260 -13.15 14.06 0.72
C SER A 260 -13.46 15.51 0.32
N SER A 261 -14.16 15.72 -0.81
CA SER A 261 -14.54 17.06 -1.25
C SER A 261 -15.55 17.74 -0.31
N LEU A 262 -16.37 16.97 0.41
CA LEU A 262 -17.33 17.50 1.39
C LEU A 262 -16.66 18.14 2.64
N ALA A 263 -15.38 17.86 2.86
CA ALA A 263 -14.61 18.51 3.93
C ALA A 263 -14.50 20.03 3.73
N PHE A 264 -14.46 20.46 2.46
CA PHE A 264 -14.31 21.87 2.08
C PHE A 264 -15.66 22.60 1.95
N HIS A 265 -16.72 21.88 1.55
CA HIS A 265 -18.06 22.42 1.38
C HIS A 265 -19.05 21.54 2.14
N LYS A 266 -19.35 21.93 3.38
CA LYS A 266 -20.32 21.19 4.21
C LYS A 266 -21.74 21.44 3.69
N PRO A 267 -22.40 20.42 3.14
CA PRO A 267 -23.73 20.61 2.56
C PRO A 267 -24.79 20.64 3.66
N ASP A 268 -25.69 21.61 3.59
CA ASP A 268 -26.82 21.78 4.51
C ASP A 268 -28.17 21.46 3.83
N THR A 269 -28.21 21.42 2.50
CA THR A 269 -29.42 21.14 1.71
C THR A 269 -29.23 19.97 0.73
N ILE A 270 -30.36 19.45 0.22
CA ILE A 270 -30.35 18.42 -0.85
C ILE A 270 -29.73 19.01 -2.13
N SER A 271 -29.93 20.29 -2.40
CA SER A 271 -29.34 20.97 -3.55
C SER A 271 -27.82 20.95 -3.48
N ASP A 272 -27.24 21.22 -2.30
CA ASP A 272 -25.78 21.24 -2.09
C ASP A 272 -25.18 19.84 -2.34
N ILE A 273 -25.86 18.79 -1.86
CA ILE A 273 -25.44 17.40 -2.13
C ILE A 273 -25.46 17.10 -3.62
N ASN A 274 -26.53 17.47 -4.34
CA ASN A 274 -26.63 17.24 -5.77
C ASN A 274 -25.58 18.05 -6.54
N GLN A 275 -25.30 19.27 -6.10
CA GLN A 275 -24.25 20.11 -6.66
C GLN A 275 -22.87 19.49 -6.44
N SER A 276 -22.57 18.93 -5.26
CA SER A 276 -21.29 18.26 -4.98
C SER A 276 -21.03 17.06 -5.91
N PHE A 277 -22.07 16.26 -6.20
CA PHE A 277 -21.95 15.19 -7.20
C PHE A 277 -21.67 15.73 -8.61
N ARG A 278 -22.40 16.78 -9.04
CA ARG A 278 -22.19 17.41 -10.36
C ARG A 278 -20.78 17.97 -10.48
N GLN A 279 -20.26 18.64 -9.46
CA GLN A 279 -18.90 19.18 -9.43
C GLN A 279 -17.85 18.06 -9.55
N LEU A 280 -18.04 16.96 -8.85
CA LEU A 280 -17.15 15.80 -8.98
C LEU A 280 -17.13 15.27 -10.42
N PHE A 281 -18.31 15.02 -11.01
CA PHE A 281 -18.36 14.49 -12.39
C PHE A 281 -17.83 15.48 -13.41
N LYS A 282 -18.03 16.79 -13.23
CA LYS A 282 -17.42 17.85 -14.06
C LYS A 282 -15.89 17.79 -13.97
N ALA A 283 -15.35 17.66 -12.76
CA ALA A 283 -13.90 17.53 -12.54
C ALA A 283 -13.32 16.26 -13.19
N VAL A 284 -14.02 15.11 -13.06
CA VAL A 284 -13.62 13.85 -13.72
C VAL A 284 -13.64 13.96 -15.24
N SER A 285 -14.65 14.64 -15.79
CA SER A 285 -14.73 14.89 -17.24
C SER A 285 -13.60 15.79 -17.73
N ALA A 286 -13.30 16.85 -16.98
CA ALA A 286 -12.20 17.78 -17.29
C ALA A 286 -10.81 17.13 -17.16
N GLU A 287 -10.67 16.13 -16.27
CA GLU A 287 -9.45 15.31 -16.18
C GLU A 287 -9.23 14.42 -17.40
N SER A 288 -10.31 13.89 -17.97
CA SER A 288 -10.23 13.04 -19.15
C SER A 288 -9.98 13.85 -20.42
N ASN A 289 -10.52 15.06 -20.48
CA ASN A 289 -10.38 16.00 -21.60
C ASN A 289 -10.04 17.38 -21.03
N PRO A 290 -8.76 17.64 -20.72
CA PRO A 290 -8.33 18.91 -20.15
C PRO A 290 -8.71 20.07 -21.07
N PRO A 291 -9.36 21.13 -20.54
CA PRO A 291 -9.66 22.30 -21.34
C PRO A 291 -8.36 22.98 -21.82
N GLU A 292 -8.34 23.42 -23.07
CA GLU A 292 -7.28 24.26 -23.59
C GLU A 292 -7.35 25.63 -22.91
N ILE A 293 -6.24 26.07 -22.35
CA ILE A 293 -6.09 27.37 -21.70
C ILE A 293 -5.01 28.14 -22.44
N ASN A 294 -5.26 29.42 -22.65
CA ASN A 294 -4.26 30.28 -23.27
C ASN A 294 -3.04 30.40 -22.31
N ASN A 295 -1.85 30.18 -22.86
CA ASN A 295 -0.61 30.24 -22.08
C ASN A 295 -0.39 31.60 -21.38
N SER A 296 -1.06 32.66 -21.84
CA SER A 296 -1.02 33.98 -21.20
C SER A 296 -1.84 34.05 -19.90
N GLU A 297 -2.76 33.12 -19.65
CA GLU A 297 -3.62 33.11 -18.49
C GLU A 297 -3.15 32.11 -17.41
N GLY A 298 -2.32 31.14 -17.80
CA GLY A 298 -1.81 30.07 -16.95
C GLY A 298 -1.84 28.71 -17.60
N TRP A 299 -2.06 27.69 -16.81
CA TRP A 299 -2.06 26.29 -17.26
C TRP A 299 -3.38 25.59 -16.94
N SER A 300 -3.73 24.60 -17.76
CA SER A 300 -4.77 23.67 -17.37
C SER A 300 -4.32 22.91 -16.12
N PRO A 301 -5.07 22.98 -14.99
CA PRO A 301 -4.69 22.25 -13.76
C PRO A 301 -4.63 20.74 -13.99
N TYR A 302 -5.42 20.24 -14.95
CA TYR A 302 -5.51 18.81 -15.29
C TYR A 302 -4.34 18.34 -16.17
N ALA A 303 -3.75 19.22 -16.99
CA ALA A 303 -2.52 18.96 -17.73
C ALA A 303 -1.29 19.17 -16.84
N ALA A 304 -1.26 20.25 -16.07
CA ALA A 304 -0.14 20.61 -15.20
C ALA A 304 0.16 19.54 -14.14
N LYS A 305 -0.86 18.81 -13.66
CA LYS A 305 -0.66 17.71 -12.68
C LYS A 305 0.25 16.60 -13.21
N ASP A 306 0.35 16.43 -14.52
CA ASP A 306 1.09 15.35 -15.15
C ASP A 306 2.47 15.80 -15.69
N PHE A 307 2.87 17.07 -15.52
CA PHE A 307 4.14 17.61 -16.05
C PHE A 307 5.39 16.85 -15.57
N LEU A 308 5.36 16.25 -14.39
CA LEU A 308 6.48 15.52 -13.82
C LEU A 308 6.24 14.00 -13.70
N THR A 309 5.25 13.47 -14.42
CA THR A 309 4.89 12.04 -14.36
C THR A 309 6.03 11.14 -14.81
N ASP A 310 6.84 11.57 -15.79
CA ASP A 310 8.00 10.84 -16.31
C ASP A 310 9.07 10.60 -15.21
N GLU A 311 9.12 11.48 -14.21
CA GLU A 311 9.98 11.39 -13.02
C GLU A 311 9.31 10.68 -11.84
N GLY A 312 8.15 10.06 -12.06
CA GLY A 312 7.37 9.40 -11.01
C GLY A 312 6.61 10.35 -10.08
N ILE A 313 6.53 11.65 -10.41
CA ILE A 313 5.88 12.68 -9.61
C ILE A 313 4.54 13.03 -10.25
N LYS A 314 3.47 12.54 -9.65
CA LYS A 314 2.11 12.85 -10.07
C LYS A 314 1.36 13.50 -8.91
N THR A 315 0.68 14.63 -9.17
CA THR A 315 -0.18 15.26 -8.15
C THR A 315 -1.48 14.47 -7.98
N GLY A 316 -2.09 14.64 -6.81
CA GLY A 316 -3.43 14.17 -6.54
C GLY A 316 -4.51 14.90 -7.36
N TYR A 317 -5.73 14.80 -6.89
CA TYR A 317 -6.85 15.51 -7.51
C TYR A 317 -6.78 17.00 -7.23
N TYR A 318 -7.10 17.80 -8.25
CA TYR A 318 -7.25 19.24 -8.11
C TYR A 318 -8.56 19.55 -7.40
N HIS A 319 -8.50 20.25 -6.25
CA HIS A 319 -9.65 20.46 -5.37
C HIS A 319 -9.56 21.83 -4.66
N PRO A 320 -10.69 22.39 -4.19
CA PRO A 320 -10.68 23.64 -3.46
C PRO A 320 -9.91 23.55 -2.15
N ALA A 321 -9.19 24.62 -1.80
CA ALA A 321 -8.45 24.77 -0.55
C ALA A 321 -9.15 25.72 0.46
N GLY A 322 -10.25 26.34 0.07
CA GLY A 322 -10.95 27.41 0.74
C GLY A 322 -10.76 28.76 0.04
N SER A 323 -11.59 29.73 0.30
CA SER A 323 -11.52 31.12 -0.22
C SER A 323 -11.15 31.28 -1.71
N ASN A 324 -11.79 30.52 -2.59
CA ASN A 324 -11.57 30.50 -4.04
C ASN A 324 -10.21 29.96 -4.52
N GLU A 325 -9.34 29.51 -3.65
CA GLU A 325 -8.09 28.85 -4.04
C GLU A 325 -8.32 27.35 -4.29
N TRP A 326 -7.76 26.83 -5.37
CA TRP A 326 -7.74 25.42 -5.70
C TRP A 326 -6.31 24.95 -5.80
N PHE A 327 -6.06 23.70 -5.37
CA PHE A 327 -4.73 23.13 -5.44
C PHE A 327 -4.74 21.62 -5.63
N SER A 328 -3.62 21.11 -6.08
CA SER A 328 -3.25 19.70 -5.97
C SER A 328 -1.79 19.58 -5.57
N ASN A 329 -1.43 18.51 -4.90
CA ASN A 329 -0.06 18.20 -4.52
C ASN A 329 0.29 16.75 -4.78
N SER A 330 1.57 16.49 -5.06
CA SER A 330 2.08 15.13 -5.12
C SER A 330 2.28 14.55 -3.71
N LYS A 331 2.42 13.22 -3.63
CA LYS A 331 3.03 12.61 -2.44
C LYS A 331 4.45 13.16 -2.28
N MET A 332 4.93 13.25 -1.03
CA MET A 332 6.32 13.55 -0.74
C MET A 332 7.18 12.37 -1.22
N ILE A 333 8.14 12.67 -2.10
CA ILE A 333 9.12 11.69 -2.57
C ILE A 333 10.31 11.76 -1.64
N GLU A 334 10.59 10.66 -0.96
CA GLU A 334 11.74 10.54 -0.09
C GLU A 334 13.04 10.49 -0.89
N LEU A 335 13.99 11.31 -0.49
CA LEU A 335 15.32 11.37 -0.99
C LEU A 335 16.30 10.82 0.07
N GLU A 336 17.58 10.73 -0.25
CA GLU A 336 18.57 10.30 0.73
C GLU A 336 18.63 11.24 1.96
N GLY A 337 18.76 10.65 3.13
CA GLY A 337 18.86 11.35 4.41
C GLY A 337 19.08 10.36 5.56
N ALA A 338 19.46 10.85 6.75
CA ALA A 338 19.69 10.02 7.93
C ALA A 338 18.36 9.47 8.53
N ILE A 339 18.04 9.85 9.76
CA ILE A 339 16.84 9.33 10.48
C ILE A 339 15.54 9.85 9.85
N ILE A 340 15.53 11.12 9.39
CA ILE A 340 14.41 11.72 8.67
C ILE A 340 14.89 12.04 7.27
N SER A 341 14.31 11.38 6.27
CA SER A 341 14.68 11.56 4.87
C SER A 341 14.35 12.97 4.38
N ASN A 342 15.22 13.53 3.54
CA ASN A 342 14.91 14.71 2.76
C ASN A 342 13.78 14.35 1.79
N ASN A 343 12.91 15.29 1.44
CA ASN A 343 11.80 14.99 0.55
C ASN A 343 11.45 16.16 -0.37
N ILE A 344 10.87 15.82 -1.51
CA ILE A 344 10.41 16.80 -2.49
C ILE A 344 8.95 16.56 -2.83
N SER A 345 8.22 17.65 -3.10
CA SER A 345 6.81 17.61 -3.49
C SER A 345 6.52 18.67 -4.55
N TYR A 346 5.55 18.36 -5.42
CA TYR A 346 5.08 19.23 -6.49
C TYR A 346 3.66 19.70 -6.18
N TYR A 347 3.38 20.98 -6.43
CA TYR A 347 2.09 21.63 -6.21
C TYR A 347 1.63 22.35 -7.46
N VAL A 348 0.35 22.24 -7.77
CA VAL A 348 -0.37 23.02 -8.78
C VAL A 348 -1.42 23.83 -8.03
N ILE A 349 -1.39 25.16 -8.14
CA ILE A 349 -2.22 26.08 -7.36
C ILE A 349 -2.84 27.10 -8.32
N GLY A 350 -4.11 27.46 -8.10
CA GLY A 350 -4.81 28.44 -8.92
C GLY A 350 -6.27 28.63 -8.50
N ASP A 351 -7.16 28.80 -9.46
CA ASP A 351 -8.60 28.82 -9.27
C ASP A 351 -9.29 27.57 -9.84
N GLU A 352 -10.62 27.51 -9.91
CA GLU A 352 -11.37 26.32 -10.38
C GLU A 352 -10.96 25.87 -11.78
N HIS A 353 -10.53 26.79 -12.64
CA HIS A 353 -10.32 26.52 -14.06
C HIS A 353 -8.86 26.64 -14.49
N ILE A 354 -8.08 27.50 -13.85
CA ILE A 354 -6.74 27.89 -14.29
C ILE A 354 -5.75 27.70 -13.14
N ALA A 355 -4.67 26.98 -13.40
CA ALA A 355 -3.52 26.92 -12.52
C ALA A 355 -2.62 28.14 -12.78
N ARG A 356 -2.33 28.92 -11.75
CA ARG A 356 -1.50 30.13 -11.84
C ARG A 356 -0.12 29.95 -11.26
N TYR A 357 0.07 28.96 -10.39
CA TYR A 357 1.33 28.68 -9.74
C TYR A 357 1.67 27.20 -9.83
N LEU A 358 2.88 26.92 -10.28
CA LEU A 358 3.50 25.61 -10.26
C LEU A 358 4.67 25.67 -9.28
N LYS A 359 4.66 24.85 -8.24
CA LYS A 359 5.65 24.94 -7.16
C LYS A 359 6.27 23.59 -6.84
N LEU A 360 7.61 23.53 -6.88
CA LEU A 360 8.39 22.47 -6.26
C LEU A 360 8.83 22.91 -4.87
N ARG A 361 8.67 22.02 -3.88
CA ARG A 361 9.15 22.26 -2.52
C ARG A 361 10.05 21.12 -2.10
N LEU A 362 11.31 21.45 -1.83
CA LEU A 362 12.30 20.57 -1.24
C LEU A 362 12.37 20.84 0.26
N ASN A 363 12.15 19.83 1.09
CA ASN A 363 12.39 19.87 2.52
C ASN A 363 13.71 19.15 2.83
N VAL A 364 14.68 19.87 3.35
CA VAL A 364 15.96 19.33 3.82
C VAL A 364 15.87 19.15 5.32
N ASN A 365 15.60 17.90 5.75
CA ASN A 365 15.50 17.52 7.16
C ASN A 365 16.85 17.13 7.76
N SER A 366 17.82 16.74 6.92
CA SER A 366 19.15 16.33 7.31
C SER A 366 20.20 16.94 6.37
N PRO A 367 21.36 17.43 6.91
CA PRO A 367 22.49 17.86 6.08
C PRO A 367 23.06 16.72 5.23
N GLU A 368 22.96 15.48 5.73
CA GLU A 368 23.30 14.29 4.96
C GLU A 368 22.38 14.16 3.77
N GLY A 369 22.94 14.02 2.58
CA GLY A 369 22.17 13.96 1.34
C GLY A 369 21.62 15.31 0.83
N ALA A 370 21.89 16.44 1.50
CA ALA A 370 21.42 17.76 1.05
C ALA A 370 21.86 18.09 -0.37
N LYS A 371 23.11 17.77 -0.75
CA LYS A 371 23.62 17.99 -2.10
C LYS A 371 22.83 17.20 -3.14
N ILE A 372 22.58 15.91 -2.90
CA ILE A 372 21.80 15.04 -3.78
C ILE A 372 20.36 15.57 -3.92
N ALA A 373 19.79 16.04 -2.81
CA ALA A 373 18.46 16.62 -2.79
C ALA A 373 18.36 17.92 -3.62
N HIS A 374 19.37 18.79 -3.53
CA HIS A 374 19.45 20.00 -4.37
C HIS A 374 19.66 19.67 -5.85
N ASP A 375 20.51 18.69 -6.18
CA ASP A 375 20.71 18.25 -7.57
C ASP A 375 19.40 17.69 -8.16
N LYS A 376 18.61 16.93 -7.36
CA LYS A 376 17.30 16.45 -7.76
C LYS A 376 16.29 17.59 -7.94
N LEU A 377 16.26 18.57 -7.03
CA LEU A 377 15.43 19.76 -7.18
C LEU A 377 15.75 20.49 -8.48
N LEU A 378 17.04 20.69 -8.78
CA LEU A 378 17.46 21.36 -10.00
C LEU A 378 17.02 20.61 -11.26
N SER A 379 17.21 19.29 -11.29
CA SER A 379 16.78 18.48 -12.44
C SER A 379 15.27 18.58 -12.69
N LEU A 380 14.47 18.52 -11.61
CA LEU A 380 13.02 18.64 -11.69
C LEU A 380 12.57 20.07 -12.04
N ALA A 381 13.27 21.10 -11.54
CA ALA A 381 12.98 22.49 -11.88
C ALA A 381 13.21 22.77 -13.37
N LYS A 382 14.31 22.25 -13.94
CA LYS A 382 14.58 22.36 -15.39
C LYS A 382 13.48 21.71 -16.21
N LEU A 383 13.07 20.49 -15.84
CA LEU A 383 12.01 19.76 -16.54
C LEU A 383 10.66 20.47 -16.43
N LEU A 384 10.29 20.89 -15.20
CA LEU A 384 9.04 21.61 -14.97
C LEU A 384 9.00 22.93 -15.75
N PHE A 385 10.08 23.70 -15.72
CA PHE A 385 10.18 24.97 -16.44
C PHE A 385 10.04 24.78 -17.94
N ALA A 386 10.75 23.82 -18.53
CA ALA A 386 10.66 23.50 -19.95
C ALA A 386 9.24 23.11 -20.38
N LYS A 387 8.55 22.24 -19.59
CA LYS A 387 7.16 21.83 -19.88
C LYS A 387 6.14 22.93 -19.64
N ALA A 388 6.38 23.84 -18.70
CA ALA A 388 5.47 24.91 -18.35
C ALA A 388 5.57 26.12 -19.29
N THR A 389 6.77 26.44 -19.81
CA THR A 389 7.03 27.68 -20.53
C THR A 389 7.44 27.47 -21.98
N ASN A 390 7.92 26.28 -22.35
CA ASN A 390 8.58 25.99 -23.63
C ASN A 390 9.82 26.90 -23.91
N ILE A 391 10.44 27.41 -22.84
CA ILE A 391 11.64 28.27 -22.90
C ILE A 391 12.82 27.46 -22.30
N GLU A 392 14.03 27.76 -22.78
CA GLU A 392 15.25 27.20 -22.23
C GLU A 392 15.49 27.72 -20.79
N PHE A 393 15.99 26.84 -19.90
CA PHE A 393 16.18 27.19 -18.49
C PHE A 393 17.35 28.16 -18.31
N PRO A 394 17.14 29.37 -17.75
CA PRO A 394 18.20 30.37 -17.62
C PRO A 394 19.30 29.97 -16.65
N SER A 395 20.55 30.26 -17.01
CA SER A 395 21.75 29.98 -16.21
C SER A 395 21.78 30.69 -14.84
N GLU A 396 21.15 31.85 -14.76
CA GLU A 396 21.03 32.63 -13.51
C GLU A 396 20.15 31.91 -12.48
N ILE A 397 19.02 31.35 -12.91
CA ILE A 397 18.12 30.56 -12.08
C ILE A 397 18.81 29.26 -11.64
N GLU A 398 19.58 28.64 -12.53
CA GLU A 398 20.36 27.45 -12.18
C GLU A 398 21.36 27.75 -11.07
N THR A 399 22.08 28.86 -11.17
CA THR A 399 23.06 29.29 -10.17
C THR A 399 22.39 29.61 -8.84
N ALA A 400 21.26 30.30 -8.85
CA ALA A 400 20.50 30.64 -7.67
C ALA A 400 19.96 29.38 -6.94
N LEU A 401 19.42 28.39 -7.69
CA LEU A 401 18.95 27.11 -7.14
C LEU A 401 20.10 26.29 -6.53
N LYS A 402 21.25 26.19 -7.21
CA LYS A 402 22.42 25.46 -6.70
C LYS A 402 22.93 26.04 -5.38
N ASN A 403 22.94 27.37 -5.28
CA ASN A 403 23.42 28.07 -4.09
C ASN A 403 22.35 28.24 -3.00
N GLY A 404 21.09 27.88 -3.29
CA GLY A 404 19.96 28.04 -2.37
C GLY A 404 19.75 29.50 -1.94
N ILE A 405 19.86 30.43 -2.90
CA ILE A 405 19.72 31.87 -2.70
C ILE A 405 18.31 32.28 -3.12
N ASN A 406 17.69 33.19 -2.34
CA ASN A 406 16.42 33.79 -2.72
C ASN A 406 16.59 34.60 -4.02
N TYR A 407 15.77 34.33 -5.00
CA TYR A 407 15.89 34.93 -6.33
C TYR A 407 14.50 35.16 -6.95
N VAL A 408 14.35 36.25 -7.67
CA VAL A 408 13.12 36.56 -8.44
C VAL A 408 13.54 37.03 -9.83
N ALA A 409 12.91 36.48 -10.85
CA ALA A 409 13.13 36.87 -12.24
C ALA A 409 11.79 36.88 -12.99
N GLU A 410 11.67 37.80 -13.94
CA GLU A 410 10.57 37.86 -14.90
C GLU A 410 11.07 37.38 -16.26
N ILE A 411 10.39 36.39 -16.84
CA ILE A 411 10.73 35.80 -18.12
C ILE A 411 9.47 35.75 -18.98
N GLY A 412 9.31 36.73 -19.87
CA GLY A 412 8.09 36.90 -20.62
C GLY A 412 6.90 37.18 -19.70
N ILE A 413 5.90 36.30 -19.73
CA ILE A 413 4.69 36.38 -18.91
C ILE A 413 4.82 35.65 -17.57
N TYR A 414 5.99 35.06 -17.33
CA TYR A 414 6.20 34.22 -16.15
C TYR A 414 7.09 34.89 -15.11
N THR A 415 6.70 34.81 -13.85
CA THR A 415 7.56 35.20 -12.72
C THR A 415 8.11 33.96 -12.05
N ILE A 416 9.42 33.84 -11.97
CA ILE A 416 10.11 32.75 -11.31
C ILE A 416 10.57 33.23 -9.93
N ARG A 417 10.26 32.45 -8.90
CA ARG A 417 10.69 32.74 -7.52
C ARG A 417 11.40 31.54 -6.92
N ILE A 418 12.54 31.80 -6.28
CA ILE A 418 13.25 30.85 -5.45
C ILE A 418 13.21 31.41 -4.02
N GLU A 419 12.69 30.63 -3.08
CA GLU A 419 12.57 31.00 -1.69
C GLU A 419 13.23 29.94 -0.83
N LYS A 420 14.16 30.31 0.07
CA LYS A 420 14.73 29.45 1.07
C LYS A 420 14.27 29.90 2.45
N GLN A 421 13.72 28.98 3.21
CA GLN A 421 13.24 29.22 4.57
C GLN A 421 13.92 28.26 5.55
N VAL A 422 14.72 28.78 6.46
CA VAL A 422 15.37 28.01 7.54
C VAL A 422 14.36 27.81 8.68
N TRP A 423 14.34 26.62 9.25
CA TRP A 423 13.45 26.30 10.38
C TRP A 423 14.18 26.54 11.72
N PRO A 424 13.80 27.56 12.48
CA PRO A 424 14.59 28.01 13.64
C PRO A 424 14.63 27.00 14.80
N CYS A 425 13.66 26.09 14.89
CA CYS A 425 13.58 25.09 15.97
C CYS A 425 14.02 23.68 15.55
N HIS A 426 14.60 23.50 14.37
CA HIS A 426 15.00 22.19 13.90
C HIS A 426 16.39 21.81 14.43
N ARG A 427 16.50 20.67 15.17
CA ARG A 427 17.74 20.23 15.83
C ARG A 427 18.95 20.09 14.90
N ASN A 428 18.71 19.80 13.61
CA ASN A 428 19.76 19.55 12.62
C ASN A 428 19.91 20.68 11.60
N GLY A 429 19.34 21.88 11.85
CA GLY A 429 19.43 23.01 10.91
C GLY A 429 18.63 22.80 9.63
N GLY A 430 17.42 22.20 9.71
CA GLY A 430 16.56 21.95 8.57
C GLY A 430 16.05 23.23 7.90
N TYR A 431 15.74 23.14 6.61
CA TYR A 431 15.19 24.24 5.81
C TYR A 431 14.36 23.71 4.65
N ASP A 432 13.53 24.58 4.06
CA ASP A 432 12.91 24.30 2.77
C ASP A 432 13.43 25.22 1.67
N VAL A 433 13.38 24.73 0.44
CA VAL A 433 13.62 25.49 -0.78
C VAL A 433 12.42 25.33 -1.70
N LYS A 434 11.83 26.44 -2.11
CA LYS A 434 10.70 26.48 -3.03
C LYS A 434 11.17 27.05 -4.36
N PHE A 435 10.85 26.34 -5.44
CA PHE A 435 10.94 26.84 -6.82
C PHE A 435 9.52 27.05 -7.33
N ILE A 436 9.16 28.26 -7.70
CA ILE A 436 7.81 28.66 -8.06
C ILE A 436 7.83 29.30 -9.45
N ILE A 437 6.97 28.82 -10.35
CA ILE A 437 6.64 29.46 -11.62
C ILE A 437 5.24 30.03 -11.48
N ALA A 438 5.10 31.33 -11.63
CA ALA A 438 3.82 32.05 -11.61
C ALA A 438 3.51 32.60 -13.00
N CYS A 439 2.25 32.49 -13.45
CA CYS A 439 1.71 33.22 -14.55
C CYS A 439 0.89 34.39 -14.01
N MET A 440 1.21 35.62 -14.45
CA MET A 440 0.53 36.82 -13.96
C MET A 440 -0.67 37.18 -14.84
#